data_63bddba8c4ab0d07a6a5a6c8c5cd30e9
#
_entry.id   63bddba8c4ab0d07a6a5a6c8c5cd30e9
#
_cell.length_a   1.000
_cell.length_b   1.000
_cell.length_c   1.000
_cell.angle_alpha   90.00
_cell.angle_beta   90.00
_cell.angle_gamma   90.00
#
_symmetry.space_group_name_H-M   'P 1'
#
loop_
_entity.id
_entity.type
_entity.pdbx_description
1 polymer ?
#
loop_
_entity_poly.entity_id
_entity_poly.type
_entity_poly.pdbx_seq_one_letter_code
_entity_poly.pdbx_strand_id
1 'polypeptide(L)'
;MPADVRPMLDRMVHGTVQAVSALATDVPERRRLDGRTVLRWFGLLCLMGAAFFGGYVAWLLWGTGLQTQRAQDALRPAIEGQIADPRPPSEGPKPGSQVVPGSAYAVIEIPRIGLDMVVVQGTDYTSLKAGPGHYVDTADPWDGTGRVGIAGHRTTYLHPFFNLDQVLPGDTIELLTGFGAYTYTVTKNFVLPEVTAGVVLRQTSQPTLVLTTCNPRYASSQRLIVEADLTQPTA
;
A
#
# COMPACT_ATOMS: atom_id res chain seq x y z
N MET A 1 -96.28 -28.31 -34.26
CA MET A 1 -95.02 -28.57 -35.01
C MET A 1 -93.96 -27.75 -34.41
N PRO A 2 -92.95 -28.27 -33.74
CA PRO A 2 -91.80 -27.42 -33.25
C PRO A 2 -90.79 -27.17 -34.36
N ALA A 3 -90.41 -25.93 -34.48
CA ALA A 3 -89.39 -25.48 -35.45
C ALA A 3 -88.03 -26.10 -35.04
N ASP A 4 -87.29 -26.47 -36.10
CA ASP A 4 -86.00 -27.13 -36.00
C ASP A 4 -84.95 -26.24 -35.34
N VAL A 5 -84.50 -26.59 -34.13
CA VAL A 5 -83.56 -25.86 -33.30
C VAL A 5 -82.11 -26.26 -33.64
N ARG A 6 -81.91 -27.24 -34.53
CA ARG A 6 -80.55 -27.77 -34.87
C ARG A 6 -79.54 -26.75 -35.46
N PRO A 7 -79.95 -25.85 -36.40
CA PRO A 7 -78.99 -24.91 -36.95
C PRO A 7 -78.53 -23.84 -35.96
N MET A 8 -79.23 -23.57 -34.89
CA MET A 8 -78.87 -22.58 -33.89
C MET A 8 -77.87 -23.16 -32.90
N LEU A 9 -77.98 -24.41 -32.48
CA LEU A 9 -77.03 -25.12 -31.70
C LEU A 9 -75.67 -25.34 -32.37
N ASP A 10 -75.70 -25.67 -33.68
CA ASP A 10 -74.48 -25.88 -34.43
C ASP A 10 -73.63 -24.58 -34.55
N ARG A 11 -74.27 -23.44 -34.74
CA ARG A 11 -73.56 -22.13 -34.75
C ARG A 11 -72.98 -21.75 -33.42
N MET A 12 -73.65 -22.06 -32.28
CA MET A 12 -73.16 -21.79 -30.98
C MET A 12 -71.94 -22.67 -30.63
N VAL A 13 -71.98 -23.95 -30.97
CA VAL A 13 -70.91 -24.89 -30.71
C VAL A 13 -69.68 -24.58 -31.56
N HIS A 14 -69.81 -24.23 -32.84
CA HIS A 14 -68.69 -23.84 -33.70
C HIS A 14 -68.12 -22.50 -33.32
N GLY A 15 -68.91 -21.53 -32.88
CA GLY A 15 -68.43 -20.22 -32.41
C GLY A 15 -67.60 -20.32 -31.13
N THR A 16 -68.05 -21.17 -30.16
CA THR A 16 -67.30 -21.38 -28.90
C THR A 16 -66.00 -22.15 -29.09
N VAL A 17 -65.97 -23.15 -30.01
CA VAL A 17 -64.74 -23.91 -30.31
C VAL A 17 -63.70 -23.04 -30.98
N GLN A 18 -64.11 -22.12 -31.91
CA GLN A 18 -63.17 -21.16 -32.54
C GLN A 18 -62.65 -20.12 -31.56
N ALA A 19 -63.50 -19.64 -30.64
CA ALA A 19 -63.08 -18.67 -29.63
C ALA A 19 -62.08 -19.27 -28.59
N VAL A 20 -62.25 -20.51 -28.22
CA VAL A 20 -61.32 -21.23 -27.32
C VAL A 20 -60.03 -21.57 -28.02
N SER A 21 -60.05 -21.88 -29.35
CA SER A 21 -58.82 -22.12 -30.12
C SER A 21 -58.01 -20.85 -30.33
N ALA A 22 -58.65 -19.66 -30.41
CA ALA A 22 -57.96 -18.38 -30.55
C ALA A 22 -57.25 -17.92 -29.24
N LEU A 23 -57.78 -18.35 -28.10
CA LEU A 23 -57.19 -18.04 -26.78
C LEU A 23 -56.00 -18.96 -26.40
N ALA A 24 -55.84 -20.08 -27.10
CA ALA A 24 -54.79 -21.06 -26.79
C ALA A 24 -53.44 -20.82 -27.51
N THR A 25 -53.32 -19.79 -28.37
CA THR A 25 -52.12 -19.56 -29.19
C THR A 25 -51.18 -18.49 -28.74
N ASP A 26 -51.44 -17.82 -27.61
CA ASP A 26 -50.57 -16.78 -27.10
C ASP A 26 -49.85 -17.18 -25.80
N VAL A 27 -49.27 -18.39 -25.76
CA VAL A 27 -48.30 -18.76 -24.77
C VAL A 27 -46.94 -18.24 -25.27
N PRO A 28 -46.32 -17.22 -24.61
CA PRO A 28 -45.01 -16.72 -25.05
C PRO A 28 -44.05 -17.90 -25.02
N GLU A 29 -43.52 -18.25 -26.17
CA GLU A 29 -42.51 -19.27 -26.35
C GLU A 29 -41.34 -18.90 -25.43
N ARG A 30 -41.16 -19.62 -24.30
CA ARG A 30 -40.00 -19.42 -23.42
C ARG A 30 -38.77 -19.64 -24.29
N ARG A 31 -38.16 -18.53 -24.67
CA ARG A 31 -36.86 -18.49 -25.36
C ARG A 31 -35.89 -19.33 -24.56
N ARG A 32 -35.73 -20.59 -24.93
CA ARG A 32 -34.72 -21.46 -24.34
C ARG A 32 -33.37 -20.80 -24.67
N LEU A 33 -32.73 -20.29 -23.63
CA LEU A 33 -31.36 -19.77 -23.74
C LEU A 33 -30.53 -20.93 -24.31
N ASP A 34 -30.02 -20.76 -25.52
CA ASP A 34 -29.16 -21.75 -26.16
C ASP A 34 -27.93 -21.92 -25.24
N GLY A 35 -27.62 -23.16 -24.86
CA GLY A 35 -26.52 -23.47 -23.94
C GLY A 35 -25.17 -22.86 -24.39
N ARG A 36 -25.01 -22.72 -25.73
CA ARG A 36 -23.86 -22.01 -26.33
C ARG A 36 -23.82 -20.52 -25.98
N THR A 37 -24.99 -19.88 -25.95
CA THR A 37 -25.11 -18.46 -25.58
C THR A 37 -24.79 -18.26 -24.10
N VAL A 38 -25.31 -19.12 -23.23
CA VAL A 38 -25.01 -19.11 -21.79
C VAL A 38 -23.51 -19.32 -21.54
N LEU A 39 -22.91 -20.29 -22.22
CA LEU A 39 -21.46 -20.58 -22.08
C LEU A 39 -20.61 -19.41 -22.59
N ARG A 40 -21.01 -18.72 -23.66
CA ARG A 40 -20.31 -17.52 -24.16
C ARG A 40 -20.38 -16.38 -23.16
N TRP A 41 -21.54 -16.09 -22.58
CA TRP A 41 -21.70 -15.05 -21.58
C TRP A 41 -20.94 -15.37 -20.30
N PHE A 42 -20.93 -16.63 -19.88
CA PHE A 42 -20.14 -17.09 -18.74
C PHE A 42 -18.63 -16.93 -18.99
N GLY A 43 -18.17 -17.33 -20.17
CA GLY A 43 -16.76 -17.14 -20.57
C GLY A 43 -16.35 -15.65 -20.60
N LEU A 44 -17.21 -14.77 -21.14
CA LEU A 44 -16.99 -13.33 -21.15
C LEU A 44 -16.93 -12.76 -19.72
N LEU A 45 -17.82 -13.20 -18.85
CA LEU A 45 -17.83 -12.79 -17.44
C LEU A 45 -16.54 -13.21 -16.71
N CYS A 46 -16.06 -14.43 -16.94
CA CYS A 46 -14.79 -14.91 -16.40
C CYS A 46 -13.60 -14.11 -16.93
N LEU A 47 -13.58 -13.77 -18.23
CA LEU A 47 -12.52 -12.94 -18.82
C LEU A 47 -12.52 -11.52 -18.25
N MET A 48 -13.70 -10.91 -18.10
CA MET A 48 -13.82 -9.59 -17.46
C MET A 48 -13.36 -9.63 -16.00
N GLY A 49 -13.76 -10.67 -15.25
CA GLY A 49 -13.29 -10.88 -13.88
C GLY A 49 -11.78 -11.04 -13.79
N ALA A 50 -11.18 -11.82 -14.67
CA ALA A 50 -9.73 -11.98 -14.75
C ALA A 50 -9.00 -10.68 -15.11
N ALA A 51 -9.53 -9.91 -16.08
CA ALA A 51 -9.00 -8.61 -16.45
C ALA A 51 -9.11 -7.58 -15.32
N PHE A 52 -10.24 -7.55 -14.61
CA PHE A 52 -10.43 -6.69 -13.45
C PHE A 52 -9.47 -7.05 -12.31
N PHE A 53 -9.35 -8.35 -12.00
CA PHE A 53 -8.43 -8.82 -10.96
C PHE A 53 -6.97 -8.54 -11.33
N GLY A 54 -6.57 -8.82 -12.58
CA GLY A 54 -5.23 -8.50 -13.09
C GLY A 54 -4.94 -7.00 -13.04
N GLY A 55 -5.89 -6.15 -13.43
CA GLY A 55 -5.80 -4.69 -13.32
C GLY A 55 -5.68 -4.22 -11.87
N TYR A 56 -6.43 -4.82 -10.95
CA TYR A 56 -6.33 -4.52 -9.52
C TYR A 56 -4.95 -4.88 -8.94
N VAL A 57 -4.43 -6.07 -9.28
CA VAL A 57 -3.07 -6.48 -8.87
C VAL A 57 -2.02 -5.56 -9.46
N ALA A 58 -2.12 -5.20 -10.73
CA ALA A 58 -1.23 -4.23 -11.37
C ALA A 58 -1.29 -2.88 -10.66
N TRP A 59 -2.48 -2.40 -10.29
CA TRP A 59 -2.63 -1.17 -9.50
C TRP A 59 -1.97 -1.26 -8.13
N LEU A 60 -2.11 -2.39 -7.41
CA LEU A 60 -1.45 -2.57 -6.10
C LEU A 60 0.08 -2.55 -6.21
N LEU A 61 0.65 -3.10 -7.28
CA LEU A 61 2.09 -3.20 -7.46
C LEU A 61 2.72 -1.91 -8.00
N TRP A 62 2.06 -1.22 -8.94
CA TRP A 62 2.61 -0.04 -9.62
C TRP A 62 1.87 1.26 -9.33
N GLY A 63 0.56 1.22 -9.14
CA GLY A 63 -0.25 2.41 -8.89
C GLY A 63 0.06 3.07 -7.55
N THR A 64 0.41 2.29 -6.52
CA THR A 64 0.83 2.81 -5.22
C THR A 64 2.12 3.61 -5.29
N GLY A 65 3.02 3.28 -6.22
CA GLY A 65 4.27 4.01 -6.45
C GLY A 65 4.06 5.45 -6.90
N LEU A 66 3.06 5.71 -7.75
CA LEU A 66 2.73 7.06 -8.20
C LEU A 66 2.26 7.98 -7.07
N GLN A 67 1.54 7.43 -6.10
CA GLN A 67 1.11 8.20 -4.92
C GLN A 67 2.31 8.62 -4.08
N THR A 68 3.20 7.67 -3.80
CA THR A 68 4.43 7.93 -3.04
C THR A 68 5.32 8.92 -3.77
N GLN A 69 5.49 8.78 -5.08
CA GLN A 69 6.34 9.69 -5.85
C GLN A 69 5.82 11.13 -5.77
N ARG A 70 4.52 11.37 -5.92
CA ARG A 70 3.93 12.69 -5.76
C ARG A 70 4.13 13.26 -4.36
N ALA A 71 4.05 12.42 -3.32
CA ALA A 71 4.33 12.86 -1.95
C ALA A 71 5.81 13.22 -1.78
N GLN A 72 6.73 12.42 -2.29
CA GLN A 72 8.16 12.70 -2.28
C GLN A 72 8.51 13.99 -3.01
N ASP A 73 7.95 14.21 -4.21
CA ASP A 73 8.14 15.42 -5.01
C ASP A 73 7.63 16.68 -4.28
N ALA A 74 6.55 16.55 -3.50
CA ALA A 74 5.99 17.64 -2.72
C ALA A 74 6.78 17.95 -1.44
N LEU A 75 7.35 16.92 -0.79
CA LEU A 75 8.07 17.05 0.49
C LEU A 75 9.53 17.46 0.29
N ARG A 76 10.16 17.03 -0.79
CA ARG A 76 11.60 17.21 -1.04
C ARG A 76 12.05 18.67 -1.03
N PRO A 77 11.42 19.64 -1.71
CA PRO A 77 11.88 21.04 -1.70
C PRO A 77 11.89 21.65 -0.30
N ALA A 78 10.93 21.28 0.55
CA ALA A 78 10.83 21.82 1.91
C ALA A 78 11.98 21.32 2.81
N ILE A 79 12.34 20.05 2.72
CA ILE A 79 13.42 19.47 3.53
C ILE A 79 14.80 19.88 2.97
N GLU A 80 14.96 19.94 1.67
CA GLU A 80 16.21 20.42 1.03
C GLU A 80 16.52 21.88 1.41
N GLY A 81 15.50 22.73 1.49
CA GLY A 81 15.66 24.10 2.00
C GLY A 81 16.15 24.14 3.45
N GLN A 82 15.72 23.22 4.31
CA GLN A 82 16.19 23.11 5.68
C GLN A 82 17.61 22.51 5.78
N ILE A 83 17.95 21.57 4.91
CA ILE A 83 19.29 20.95 4.81
C ILE A 83 20.31 21.96 4.31
N ALA A 84 19.94 22.84 3.38
CA ALA A 84 20.83 23.88 2.83
C ALA A 84 21.19 24.97 3.85
N ASP A 85 20.33 25.24 4.83
CA ASP A 85 20.55 26.20 5.91
C ASP A 85 20.18 25.52 7.26
N PRO A 86 21.06 24.61 7.76
CA PRO A 86 20.77 23.82 8.94
C PRO A 86 20.79 24.68 10.21
N ARG A 87 19.82 24.48 11.07
CA ARG A 87 19.75 25.09 12.39
C ARG A 87 20.64 24.30 13.37
N PRO A 88 21.13 24.94 14.45
CA PRO A 88 21.88 24.23 15.49
C PRO A 88 21.06 23.04 16.06
N PRO A 89 21.69 21.89 16.33
CA PRO A 89 21.03 20.74 16.97
C PRO A 89 20.28 21.08 18.26
N SER A 90 20.73 22.09 19.01
CA SER A 90 20.08 22.58 20.24
C SER A 90 18.69 23.19 20.00
N GLU A 91 18.37 23.58 18.78
CA GLU A 91 17.07 24.12 18.37
C GLU A 91 16.12 23.05 17.83
N GLY A 92 16.60 21.81 17.74
CA GLY A 92 15.78 20.68 17.33
C GLY A 92 14.58 20.45 18.26
N PRO A 93 13.49 19.88 17.74
CA PRO A 93 12.37 19.46 18.59
C PRO A 93 12.88 18.58 19.72
N LYS A 94 12.39 18.84 20.93
CA LYS A 94 12.75 18.03 22.10
C LYS A 94 11.85 16.79 22.17
N PRO A 95 12.32 15.71 22.81
CA PRO A 95 11.49 14.53 23.04
C PRO A 95 10.13 14.91 23.62
N GLY A 96 9.05 14.39 23.04
CA GLY A 96 7.66 14.70 23.41
C GLY A 96 7.07 15.97 22.80
N SER A 97 7.79 16.66 21.91
CA SER A 97 7.21 17.73 21.08
C SER A 97 6.12 17.19 20.18
N GLN A 98 5.11 18.02 19.88
CA GLN A 98 4.07 17.63 18.93
C GLN A 98 4.68 17.50 17.52
N VAL A 99 4.58 16.30 16.95
CA VAL A 99 4.97 16.03 15.57
C VAL A 99 3.73 16.05 14.68
N VAL A 100 3.91 16.51 13.44
CA VAL A 100 2.85 16.47 12.42
C VAL A 100 3.05 15.20 11.59
N PRO A 101 2.18 14.18 11.72
CA PRO A 101 2.31 12.96 10.93
C PRO A 101 2.37 13.26 9.44
N GLY A 102 3.28 12.58 8.72
CA GLY A 102 3.47 12.78 7.28
C GLY A 102 4.29 14.01 6.88
N SER A 103 4.71 14.89 7.83
CA SER A 103 5.64 15.99 7.52
C SER A 103 7.04 15.45 7.19
N ALA A 104 7.81 16.21 6.38
CA ALA A 104 9.20 15.88 6.07
C ALA A 104 10.05 15.93 7.35
N TYR A 105 10.88 14.90 7.54
CA TYR A 105 11.74 14.72 8.71
C TYR A 105 13.22 14.76 8.39
N ALA A 106 13.63 13.96 7.40
CA ALA A 106 15.00 13.83 6.94
C ALA A 106 15.03 13.37 5.49
N VAL A 107 16.18 13.40 4.85
CA VAL A 107 16.48 12.59 3.66
C VAL A 107 17.34 11.43 4.11
N ILE A 108 16.95 10.19 3.76
CA ILE A 108 17.75 9.00 3.99
C ILE A 108 18.45 8.59 2.71
N GLU A 109 19.77 8.39 2.80
CA GLU A 109 20.57 7.89 1.69
C GLU A 109 21.25 6.58 2.10
N ILE A 110 21.10 5.54 1.26
CA ILE A 110 21.78 4.25 1.43
C ILE A 110 22.41 3.89 0.08
N PRO A 111 23.68 4.28 -0.17
CA PRO A 111 24.34 4.10 -1.47
C PRO A 111 24.36 2.64 -1.95
N ARG A 112 24.53 1.69 -1.03
CA ARG A 112 24.56 0.25 -1.33
C ARG A 112 23.35 -0.23 -2.13
N ILE A 113 22.18 0.35 -1.89
CA ILE A 113 20.92 -0.05 -2.53
C ILE A 113 20.32 1.05 -3.42
N GLY A 114 21.06 2.16 -3.60
CA GLY A 114 20.62 3.31 -4.39
C GLY A 114 19.37 3.99 -3.81
N LEU A 115 19.18 3.95 -2.49
CA LEU A 115 18.07 4.64 -1.84
C LEU A 115 18.44 6.10 -1.61
N ASP A 116 17.55 7.01 -2.02
CA ASP A 116 17.53 8.44 -1.73
C ASP A 116 16.06 8.85 -1.65
N MET A 117 15.55 9.03 -0.42
CA MET A 117 14.15 9.36 -0.19
C MET A 117 13.95 10.26 1.04
N VAL A 118 12.92 11.09 0.98
CA VAL A 118 12.45 11.83 2.15
C VAL A 118 11.81 10.86 3.14
N VAL A 119 12.30 10.89 4.38
CA VAL A 119 11.69 10.25 5.54
C VAL A 119 10.61 11.19 6.07
N VAL A 120 9.46 10.65 6.43
CA VAL A 120 8.35 11.41 7.03
C VAL A 120 8.25 11.14 8.53
N GLN A 121 7.62 12.05 9.27
CA GLN A 121 7.24 11.80 10.66
C GLN A 121 6.08 10.82 10.75
N GLY A 122 6.22 9.82 11.61
CA GLY A 122 5.18 8.82 11.87
C GLY A 122 5.31 7.55 11.04
N THR A 123 4.84 6.45 11.63
CA THR A 123 4.81 5.12 11.01
C THR A 123 3.39 4.58 10.85
N ASP A 124 2.39 5.47 10.96
CA ASP A 124 1.01 5.13 10.65
C ASP A 124 0.85 4.83 9.15
N TYR A 125 -0.26 4.17 8.80
CA TYR A 125 -0.52 3.73 7.43
C TYR A 125 -0.48 4.86 6.41
N THR A 126 -0.92 6.06 6.78
CA THR A 126 -0.96 7.21 5.87
C THR A 126 0.44 7.79 5.66
N SER A 127 1.21 7.94 6.72
CA SER A 127 2.59 8.42 6.67
C SER A 127 3.48 7.49 5.83
N LEU A 128 3.40 6.17 6.05
CA LEU A 128 4.20 5.20 5.29
C LEU A 128 3.87 5.12 3.80
N LYS A 129 2.71 5.61 3.36
CA LYS A 129 2.42 5.76 1.93
C LYS A 129 3.23 6.88 1.26
N ALA A 130 3.65 7.87 2.03
CA ALA A 130 4.44 8.99 1.52
C ALA A 130 5.93 8.65 1.39
N GLY A 131 6.44 7.71 2.21
CA GLY A 131 7.84 7.30 2.21
C GLY A 131 8.22 6.48 3.44
N PRO A 132 9.52 6.27 3.70
CA PRO A 132 10.00 5.78 4.99
C PRO A 132 9.51 6.69 6.11
N GLY A 133 9.16 6.13 7.27
CA GLY A 133 8.62 6.89 8.39
C GLY A 133 9.44 6.74 9.66
N HIS A 134 9.67 7.85 10.37
CA HIS A 134 10.32 7.89 11.67
C HIS A 134 9.36 7.42 12.77
N TYR A 135 9.81 6.54 13.64
CA TYR A 135 9.07 6.15 14.85
C TYR A 135 9.14 7.28 15.89
N VAL A 136 8.06 8.02 16.02
CA VAL A 136 7.99 9.26 16.85
C VAL A 136 8.32 9.08 18.33
N ASP A 137 8.26 7.85 18.84
CA ASP A 137 8.62 7.49 20.21
C ASP A 137 10.10 7.07 20.34
N THR A 138 10.92 7.25 19.30
CA THR A 138 12.35 7.00 19.30
C THR A 138 13.13 8.30 19.31
N ALA A 139 14.46 8.23 19.57
CA ALA A 139 15.31 9.41 19.58
C ALA A 139 15.41 10.06 18.19
N ASP A 140 15.78 11.33 18.18
CA ASP A 140 16.13 12.06 16.98
C ASP A 140 17.67 12.03 16.74
N PRO A 141 18.15 12.15 15.49
CA PRO A 141 19.60 12.15 15.20
C PRO A 141 20.39 13.22 15.96
N TRP A 142 19.77 14.37 16.25
CA TRP A 142 20.39 15.51 16.96
C TRP A 142 20.38 15.37 18.48
N ASP A 143 19.75 14.35 19.07
CA ASP A 143 19.73 14.14 20.53
C ASP A 143 21.10 13.70 21.07
N GLY A 144 21.99 13.20 20.19
CA GLY A 144 23.33 12.74 20.56
C GLY A 144 23.38 11.43 21.36
N THR A 145 22.23 10.89 21.72
CA THR A 145 22.04 9.62 22.42
C THR A 145 20.73 8.97 21.98
N GLY A 146 20.55 7.69 22.28
CA GLY A 146 19.32 7.00 21.97
C GLY A 146 19.35 6.34 20.60
N ARG A 147 18.22 5.78 20.23
CA ARG A 147 18.04 5.03 18.97
C ARG A 147 17.01 5.70 18.09
N VAL A 148 17.44 6.08 16.90
CA VAL A 148 16.56 6.54 15.83
C VAL A 148 15.93 5.32 15.16
N GLY A 149 14.61 5.28 15.05
CA GLY A 149 13.90 4.20 14.36
C GLY A 149 13.25 4.67 13.06
N ILE A 150 13.45 3.94 11.98
CA ILE A 150 12.80 4.23 10.67
C ILE A 150 12.18 2.96 10.13
N ALA A 151 10.88 3.01 9.80
CA ALA A 151 10.15 1.96 9.10
C ALA A 151 10.02 2.27 7.62
N GLY A 152 9.94 1.25 6.78
CA GLY A 152 9.65 1.44 5.36
C GLY A 152 8.99 0.21 4.74
N HIS A 153 8.17 0.44 3.72
CA HIS A 153 7.57 -0.64 2.95
C HIS A 153 8.61 -1.45 2.18
N ARG A 154 8.37 -2.78 2.10
CA ARG A 154 9.26 -3.66 1.35
C ARG A 154 8.85 -3.88 -0.09
N THR A 155 7.55 -3.87 -0.39
CA THR A 155 7.03 -4.30 -1.71
C THR A 155 6.02 -3.34 -2.34
N THR A 156 5.55 -2.34 -1.60
CA THR A 156 4.56 -1.35 -2.05
C THR A 156 5.08 0.07 -1.82
N TYR A 157 4.40 1.07 -2.37
CA TYR A 157 4.70 2.49 -2.13
C TYR A 157 6.15 2.86 -2.42
N LEU A 158 6.60 2.66 -3.68
CA LEU A 158 8.01 2.76 -4.14
C LEU A 158 8.97 1.81 -3.41
N HIS A 159 8.48 0.93 -2.55
CA HIS A 159 9.22 -0.12 -1.85
C HIS A 159 10.62 0.30 -1.37
N PRO A 160 10.73 1.36 -0.52
CA PRO A 160 12.02 1.96 -0.15
C PRO A 160 13.02 0.93 0.40
N PHE A 161 12.55 -0.06 1.11
CA PHE A 161 13.39 -1.08 1.74
C PHE A 161 13.33 -2.45 1.03
N PHE A 162 13.03 -2.47 -0.29
CA PHE A 162 12.97 -3.72 -1.07
C PHE A 162 14.29 -4.50 -1.00
N ASN A 163 15.42 -3.80 -1.15
CA ASN A 163 16.76 -4.36 -1.18
C ASN A 163 17.51 -4.21 0.16
N LEU A 164 16.81 -3.92 1.27
CA LEU A 164 17.45 -3.74 2.58
C LEU A 164 18.23 -4.99 3.05
N ASP A 165 17.90 -6.17 2.54
CA ASP A 165 18.64 -7.41 2.76
C ASP A 165 20.04 -7.43 2.13
N GLN A 166 20.35 -6.53 1.21
CA GLN A 166 21.65 -6.37 0.57
C GLN A 166 22.60 -5.44 1.33
N VAL A 167 22.08 -4.72 2.32
CA VAL A 167 22.89 -3.84 3.18
C VAL A 167 23.68 -4.70 4.15
N LEU A 168 24.99 -4.50 4.19
CA LEU A 168 25.94 -5.32 4.94
C LEU A 168 26.64 -4.52 6.06
N PRO A 169 27.14 -5.18 7.11
CA PRO A 169 28.00 -4.52 8.08
C PRO A 169 29.18 -3.81 7.39
N GLY A 170 29.40 -2.56 7.79
CA GLY A 170 30.38 -1.65 7.17
C GLY A 170 29.81 -0.70 6.12
N ASP A 171 28.59 -0.94 5.61
CA ASP A 171 27.92 0.03 4.71
C ASP A 171 27.50 1.28 5.47
N THR A 172 27.35 2.40 4.76
CA THR A 172 26.93 3.67 5.32
C THR A 172 25.45 3.96 5.05
N ILE A 173 24.82 4.62 6.03
CA ILE A 173 23.48 5.19 5.93
C ILE A 173 23.62 6.65 6.35
N GLU A 174 23.13 7.57 5.53
CA GLU A 174 23.13 8.99 5.84
C GLU A 174 21.71 9.49 6.11
N LEU A 175 21.56 10.29 7.16
CA LEU A 175 20.35 11.05 7.45
C LEU A 175 20.68 12.54 7.38
N LEU A 176 20.15 13.19 6.36
CA LEU A 176 20.27 14.64 6.14
C LEU A 176 19.03 15.31 6.73
N THR A 177 19.22 16.20 7.70
CA THR A 177 18.15 16.86 8.44
C THR A 177 18.30 18.37 8.42
N GLY A 178 17.29 19.11 8.84
CA GLY A 178 17.40 20.55 9.08
C GLY A 178 18.27 20.92 10.30
N PHE A 179 18.91 19.93 10.97
CA PHE A 179 19.76 20.12 12.15
C PHE A 179 21.16 19.51 11.96
N GLY A 180 21.52 19.15 10.73
CA GLY A 180 22.81 18.59 10.36
C GLY A 180 22.70 17.27 9.61
N ALA A 181 23.82 16.74 9.19
CA ALA A 181 23.98 15.44 8.55
C ALA A 181 24.53 14.41 9.55
N TYR A 182 23.99 13.20 9.51
CA TYR A 182 24.33 12.13 10.45
C TYR A 182 24.65 10.86 9.66
N THR A 183 25.93 10.45 9.71
CA THR A 183 26.41 9.23 9.06
C THR A 183 26.47 8.08 10.04
N TYR A 184 25.77 7.00 9.71
CA TYR A 184 25.75 5.75 10.49
C TYR A 184 26.46 4.66 9.74
N THR A 185 27.24 3.83 10.44
CA THR A 185 27.84 2.61 9.87
C THR A 185 27.05 1.39 10.33
N VAL A 186 26.63 0.59 9.38
CA VAL A 186 25.86 -0.63 9.62
C VAL A 186 26.69 -1.62 10.44
N THR A 187 26.11 -2.15 11.49
CA THR A 187 26.71 -3.15 12.38
C THR A 187 26.10 -4.51 12.23
N LYS A 188 24.77 -4.58 11.96
CA LYS A 188 24.06 -5.86 11.84
C LYS A 188 22.92 -5.76 10.82
N ASN A 189 22.67 -6.90 10.16
CA ASN A 189 21.49 -7.15 9.35
C ASN A 189 20.94 -8.52 9.74
N PHE A 190 19.70 -8.60 10.23
CA PHE A 190 19.11 -9.84 10.74
C PHE A 190 17.57 -9.81 10.65
N VAL A 191 16.94 -10.96 10.91
CA VAL A 191 15.48 -11.12 10.84
C VAL A 191 14.95 -11.54 12.21
N LEU A 192 13.83 -10.96 12.61
CA LEU A 192 13.05 -11.33 13.79
C LEU A 192 11.61 -11.68 13.42
N PRO A 193 10.94 -12.56 14.18
CA PRO A 193 9.50 -12.70 14.12
C PRO A 193 8.81 -11.35 14.39
N GLU A 194 7.73 -11.06 13.67
CA GLU A 194 7.02 -9.79 13.81
C GLU A 194 6.61 -9.49 15.27
N VAL A 195 6.10 -10.50 15.96
CA VAL A 195 5.63 -10.38 17.36
C VAL A 195 6.70 -9.96 18.36
N THR A 196 7.96 -10.17 18.05
CA THR A 196 9.11 -9.81 18.91
C THR A 196 9.93 -8.65 18.38
N ALA A 197 9.68 -8.21 17.14
CA ALA A 197 10.51 -7.21 16.47
C ALA A 197 10.50 -5.83 17.17
N GLY A 198 9.44 -5.50 17.91
CA GLY A 198 9.37 -4.23 18.67
C GLY A 198 10.51 -4.03 19.68
N VAL A 199 11.20 -5.10 20.08
CA VAL A 199 12.35 -5.00 21.00
C VAL A 199 13.50 -4.15 20.43
N VAL A 200 13.65 -4.08 19.10
CA VAL A 200 14.72 -3.32 18.44
C VAL A 200 14.55 -1.80 18.56
N LEU A 201 13.35 -1.33 18.93
CA LEU A 201 13.07 0.10 19.14
C LEU A 201 13.42 0.59 20.56
N ARG A 202 13.89 -0.32 21.45
CA ARG A 202 14.32 0.08 22.79
C ARG A 202 15.46 1.08 22.69
N GLN A 203 15.34 2.13 23.48
CA GLN A 203 16.35 3.18 23.52
C GLN A 203 17.70 2.67 24.04
N THR A 204 18.77 3.27 23.56
CA THR A 204 20.17 2.94 23.86
C THR A 204 20.86 4.16 24.46
N SER A 205 21.96 3.95 25.19
CA SER A 205 22.80 5.05 25.68
C SER A 205 23.71 5.63 24.60
N GLN A 206 23.96 4.85 23.54
CA GLN A 206 24.77 5.27 22.39
C GLN A 206 23.84 5.71 21.26
N PRO A 207 24.24 6.68 20.43
CA PRO A 207 23.47 7.10 19.28
C PRO A 207 23.50 6.01 18.21
N THR A 208 22.33 5.39 17.94
CA THR A 208 22.18 4.28 16.98
C THR A 208 21.01 4.54 16.06
N LEU A 209 21.01 3.86 14.91
CA LEU A 209 19.90 3.84 13.96
C LEU A 209 19.41 2.39 13.80
N VAL A 210 18.09 2.24 13.70
CA VAL A 210 17.47 0.97 13.32
C VAL A 210 16.50 1.18 12.15
N LEU A 211 16.69 0.41 11.09
CA LEU A 211 15.75 0.34 9.97
C LEU A 211 14.94 -0.95 10.07
N THR A 212 13.64 -0.86 9.82
CA THR A 212 12.74 -2.01 9.90
C THR A 212 11.85 -2.11 8.67
N THR A 213 11.67 -3.34 8.16
CA THR A 213 10.75 -3.63 7.06
C THR A 213 10.15 -5.02 7.17
N CYS A 214 9.07 -5.28 6.43
CA CYS A 214 8.45 -6.60 6.38
C CYS A 214 9.39 -7.66 5.79
N ASN A 215 9.29 -8.91 6.26
CA ASN A 215 10.01 -10.07 5.74
C ASN A 215 9.12 -11.33 5.85
N PRO A 216 9.24 -12.31 4.89
CA PRO A 216 9.91 -12.18 3.60
C PRO A 216 9.20 -11.19 2.66
N ARG A 217 9.78 -10.95 1.47
CA ARG A 217 9.12 -10.14 0.42
C ARG A 217 7.72 -10.71 0.15
N TYR A 218 6.73 -9.82 0.02
CA TYR A 218 5.30 -10.14 -0.19
C TYR A 218 4.60 -10.83 1.01
N ALA A 219 5.27 -10.87 2.19
CA ALA A 219 4.69 -11.35 3.43
C ALA A 219 5.10 -10.44 4.60
N SER A 220 4.49 -10.64 5.78
CA SER A 220 4.72 -9.77 6.95
C SER A 220 4.91 -10.53 8.26
N SER A 221 5.18 -11.85 8.17
CA SER A 221 5.34 -12.71 9.36
C SER A 221 6.61 -12.42 10.17
N GLN A 222 7.55 -11.71 9.56
CA GLN A 222 8.84 -11.34 10.15
C GLN A 222 9.14 -9.88 9.84
N ARG A 223 10.17 -9.35 10.50
CA ARG A 223 10.79 -8.06 10.20
C ARG A 223 12.27 -8.27 9.87
N LEU A 224 12.71 -7.68 8.78
CA LEU A 224 14.12 -7.48 8.48
C LEU A 224 14.57 -6.21 9.18
N ILE A 225 15.68 -6.31 9.89
CA ILE A 225 16.24 -5.28 10.75
C ILE A 225 17.66 -4.97 10.29
N VAL A 226 17.96 -3.70 10.15
CA VAL A 226 19.35 -3.22 10.00
C VAL A 226 19.65 -2.29 11.18
N GLU A 227 20.70 -2.61 11.94
CA GLU A 227 21.22 -1.74 13.02
C GLU A 227 22.51 -1.08 12.54
N ALA A 228 22.68 0.19 12.90
CA ALA A 228 23.86 0.97 12.57
C ALA A 228 24.22 1.93 13.74
N ASP A 229 25.51 2.18 13.93
CA ASP A 229 26.04 3.09 14.94
C ASP A 229 26.43 4.43 14.29
N LEU A 230 26.14 5.54 14.99
CA LEU A 230 26.55 6.88 14.53
C LEU A 230 28.08 6.96 14.52
N THR A 231 28.63 7.27 13.34
CA THR A 231 30.09 7.38 13.17
C THR A 231 30.54 8.82 13.01
N GLN A 232 29.74 9.69 12.42
CA GLN A 232 30.06 11.12 12.30
C GLN A 232 28.77 11.96 12.30
N PRO A 233 28.59 12.88 13.25
CA PRO A 233 27.74 14.04 13.07
C PRO A 233 28.52 15.08 12.26
N THR A 234 27.99 15.48 11.11
CA THR A 234 28.54 16.61 10.34
C THR A 234 27.64 17.82 10.62
N ALA A 235 28.20 18.82 11.28
CA ALA A 235 27.53 20.10 11.50
C ALA A 235 27.42 20.90 10.20
#